data_09decf05d8aca1044a8e2b1ed116d6d6
#
_entry.id   09decf05d8aca1044a8e2b1ed116d6d6
#
_cell.length_a   1.000
_cell.length_b   1.000
_cell.length_c   1.000
_cell.angle_alpha   90.00
_cell.angle_beta   90.00
_cell.angle_gamma   90.00
#
_symmetry.space_group_name_H-M   'P 1'
#
loop_
_entity.id
_entity.type
_entity.pdbx_description
1 polymer ?
#
loop_
_entity_poly.entity_id
_entity_poly.type
_entity_poly.pdbx_seq_one_letter_code
_entity_poly.pdbx_strand_id
1 'polypeptide(L)'
;MTPTSPPPPTPTDEPIRALEAASDLLKALASPVRLGIVRELSEGGKYVHELVDALGVSQPLVSQHLRVLRNSRIVTTRRQAREIQYDLADEHIAHIVLDAIRHAQE
;
A
#
# COMPACT_ATOMS: atom_id res chain seq x y z
N MET A 1 9.13 -29.32 -43.95
CA MET A 1 9.50 -28.99 -42.57
C MET A 1 8.76 -27.77 -42.11
N THR A 2 7.84 -27.97 -41.21
CA THR A 2 7.03 -26.85 -40.70
C THR A 2 7.76 -26.12 -39.62
N PRO A 3 7.84 -24.77 -39.69
CA PRO A 3 8.44 -24.00 -38.63
C PRO A 3 7.65 -24.20 -37.33
N THR A 4 8.38 -24.50 -36.28
CA THR A 4 7.76 -24.65 -34.96
C THR A 4 7.41 -23.26 -34.44
N SER A 5 6.13 -23.01 -34.22
CA SER A 5 5.72 -21.81 -33.54
C SER A 5 6.30 -21.81 -32.13
N PRO A 6 6.71 -20.64 -31.62
CA PRO A 6 7.13 -20.60 -30.20
C PRO A 6 5.95 -21.08 -29.34
N PRO A 7 6.24 -21.87 -28.29
CA PRO A 7 5.17 -22.31 -27.41
C PRO A 7 4.45 -21.09 -26.80
N PRO A 8 3.13 -21.14 -26.68
CA PRO A 8 2.43 -20.07 -25.97
C PRO A 8 2.97 -19.96 -24.55
N PRO A 9 2.94 -18.78 -23.96
CA PRO A 9 3.33 -18.63 -22.55
C PRO A 9 2.53 -19.64 -21.73
N THR A 10 3.22 -20.32 -20.82
CA THR A 10 2.57 -21.33 -19.98
C THR A 10 1.41 -20.69 -19.23
N PRO A 11 0.19 -21.27 -19.28
CA PRO A 11 -0.98 -20.66 -18.63
C PRO A 11 -0.80 -20.40 -17.13
N THR A 12 0.24 -20.99 -16.51
CA THR A 12 0.52 -20.86 -15.08
C THR A 12 1.36 -19.64 -14.74
N ASP A 13 2.10 -19.05 -15.71
CA ASP A 13 3.05 -17.97 -15.42
C ASP A 13 2.33 -16.64 -15.10
N GLU A 14 1.33 -16.25 -15.91
CA GLU A 14 0.59 -15.01 -15.68
C GLU A 14 -0.23 -15.03 -14.39
N PRO A 15 -1.02 -16.09 -14.09
CA PRO A 15 -1.74 -16.14 -12.83
C PRO A 15 -0.82 -16.08 -11.61
N ILE A 16 0.32 -16.77 -11.64
CA ILE A 16 1.26 -16.72 -10.52
C ILE A 16 1.87 -15.34 -10.36
N ARG A 17 2.22 -14.67 -11.46
CA ARG A 17 2.77 -13.31 -11.39
C ARG A 17 1.78 -12.32 -10.80
N ALA A 18 0.51 -12.43 -11.19
CA ALA A 18 -0.53 -11.58 -10.60
C ALA A 18 -0.66 -11.83 -9.11
N LEU A 19 -0.57 -13.10 -8.69
CA LEU A 19 -0.62 -13.47 -7.29
C LEU A 19 0.62 -13.01 -6.54
N GLU A 20 1.80 -13.03 -7.15
CA GLU A 20 3.02 -12.51 -6.54
C GLU A 20 2.92 -11.02 -6.27
N ALA A 21 2.42 -10.25 -7.24
CA ALA A 21 2.22 -8.81 -7.07
C ALA A 21 1.21 -8.52 -5.96
N ALA A 22 0.12 -9.25 -5.91
CA ALA A 22 -0.87 -9.12 -4.84
C ALA A 22 -0.28 -9.51 -3.48
N SER A 23 0.54 -10.55 -3.45
CA SER A 23 1.23 -10.97 -2.22
C SER A 23 2.16 -9.88 -1.71
N ASP A 24 2.93 -9.25 -2.60
CA ASP A 24 3.84 -8.16 -2.23
C ASP A 24 3.06 -6.96 -1.68
N LEU A 25 1.94 -6.62 -2.30
CA LEU A 25 1.05 -5.57 -1.80
C LEU A 25 0.57 -5.89 -0.38
N LEU A 26 0.06 -7.08 -0.17
CA LEU A 26 -0.47 -7.48 1.14
C LEU A 26 0.62 -7.52 2.21
N LYS A 27 1.84 -7.95 1.85
CA LYS A 27 2.99 -7.92 2.76
C LYS A 27 3.34 -6.49 3.17
N ALA A 28 3.30 -5.56 2.21
CA ALA A 28 3.58 -4.17 2.49
C ALA A 28 2.52 -3.54 3.40
N LEU A 29 1.29 -4.06 3.39
CA LEU A 29 0.20 -3.60 4.25
C LEU A 29 0.16 -4.30 5.61
N ALA A 30 0.85 -5.44 5.77
CA ALA A 30 0.71 -6.32 6.93
C ALA A 30 1.49 -5.81 8.16
N SER A 31 1.02 -4.71 8.73
CA SER A 31 1.54 -4.11 9.96
C SER A 31 0.42 -3.28 10.57
N PRO A 32 0.19 -3.35 11.90
CA PRO A 32 -0.83 -2.52 12.53
C PRO A 32 -0.64 -1.02 12.26
N VAL A 33 0.61 -0.56 12.31
CA VAL A 33 0.89 0.87 12.06
C VAL A 33 0.60 1.23 10.61
N ARG A 34 1.02 0.38 9.65
CA ARG A 34 0.77 0.65 8.23
C ARG A 34 -0.71 0.62 7.90
N LEU A 35 -1.47 -0.32 8.48
CA LEU A 35 -2.92 -0.36 8.32
C LEU A 35 -3.55 0.91 8.88
N GLY A 36 -3.08 1.38 10.03
CA GLY A 36 -3.54 2.62 10.63
C GLY A 36 -3.25 3.83 9.76
N ILE A 37 -2.05 3.89 9.16
CA ILE A 37 -1.69 4.97 8.24
C ILE A 37 -2.65 4.99 7.04
N VAL A 38 -2.88 3.84 6.42
CA VAL A 38 -3.78 3.77 5.26
C VAL A 38 -5.19 4.19 5.64
N ARG A 39 -5.69 3.75 6.80
CA ARG A 39 -7.00 4.15 7.29
C ARG A 39 -7.10 5.66 7.45
N GLU A 40 -6.08 6.29 8.05
CA GLU A 40 -6.05 7.75 8.19
C GLU A 40 -6.03 8.44 6.83
N LEU A 41 -5.20 7.96 5.90
CA LEU A 41 -5.10 8.54 4.57
C LEU A 41 -6.34 8.31 3.71
N SER A 42 -7.19 7.35 4.07
CA SER A 42 -8.46 7.13 3.37
C SER A 42 -9.42 8.31 3.55
N GLU A 43 -9.22 9.12 4.57
CA GLU A 43 -10.00 10.33 4.83
C GLU A 43 -9.50 11.52 4.00
N GLY A 44 -8.30 11.44 3.45
CA GLY A 44 -7.65 12.51 2.70
C GLY A 44 -6.17 12.57 3.03
N GLY A 45 -5.44 13.40 2.29
CA GLY A 45 -4.00 13.57 2.50
C GLY A 45 -3.68 14.11 3.88
N LYS A 46 -2.54 13.65 4.44
CA LYS A 46 -2.12 14.04 5.79
C LYS A 46 -0.62 14.27 5.85
N TYR A 47 -0.23 15.09 6.82
CA TYR A 47 1.16 15.32 7.16
C TYR A 47 1.62 14.31 8.22
N VAL A 48 2.93 14.13 8.35
CA VAL A 48 3.49 13.17 9.31
C VAL A 48 3.00 13.46 10.74
N HIS A 49 2.98 14.72 11.16
CA HIS A 49 2.56 15.06 12.52
C HIS A 49 1.10 14.69 12.79
N GLU A 50 0.23 14.77 11.77
CA GLU A 50 -1.16 14.36 11.90
C GLU A 50 -1.28 12.85 12.10
N LEU A 51 -0.45 12.08 11.39
CA LEU A 51 -0.41 10.62 11.55
C LEU A 51 0.13 10.23 12.91
N VAL A 52 1.17 10.91 13.40
CA VAL A 52 1.72 10.69 14.73
C VAL A 52 0.64 10.90 15.79
N ASP A 53 -0.09 12.00 15.69
CA ASP A 53 -1.15 12.32 16.65
C ASP A 53 -2.29 11.30 16.60
N ALA A 54 -2.70 10.91 15.40
CA ALA A 54 -3.81 9.96 15.21
C ALA A 54 -3.47 8.55 15.70
N LEU A 55 -2.23 8.11 15.48
CA LEU A 55 -1.83 6.73 15.77
C LEU A 55 -1.19 6.56 17.15
N GLY A 56 -0.77 7.65 17.76
CA GLY A 56 -0.14 7.58 19.07
C GLY A 56 1.21 6.87 19.07
N VAL A 57 1.94 6.91 17.96
CA VAL A 57 3.26 6.30 17.83
C VAL A 57 4.29 7.37 17.48
N SER A 58 5.57 7.06 17.66
CA SER A 58 6.63 8.05 17.47
C SER A 58 6.78 8.47 16.01
N GLN A 59 7.27 9.69 15.79
CA GLN A 59 7.51 10.19 14.43
C GLN A 59 8.53 9.33 13.67
N PRO A 60 9.65 8.89 14.24
CA PRO A 60 10.58 8.01 13.52
C PRO A 60 9.91 6.71 13.06
N LEU A 61 9.02 6.15 13.86
CA LEU A 61 8.30 4.94 13.51
C LEU A 61 7.34 5.19 12.34
N VAL A 62 6.55 6.27 12.42
CA VAL A 62 5.64 6.64 11.33
C VAL A 62 6.45 6.86 10.04
N SER A 63 7.55 7.61 10.11
CA SER A 63 8.39 7.90 8.95
C SER A 63 8.96 6.63 8.33
N GLN A 64 9.37 5.66 9.16
CA GLN A 64 9.88 4.38 8.69
C GLN A 64 8.81 3.60 7.92
N HIS A 65 7.61 3.54 8.45
CA HIS A 65 6.50 2.85 7.80
C HIS A 65 6.03 3.56 6.53
N LEU A 66 6.03 4.89 6.53
CA LEU A 66 5.73 5.67 5.33
C LEU A 66 6.73 5.39 4.22
N ARG A 67 8.01 5.20 4.55
CA ARG A 67 9.03 4.85 3.56
C ARG A 67 8.71 3.52 2.89
N VAL A 68 8.33 2.51 3.67
CA VAL A 68 7.93 1.20 3.13
C VAL A 68 6.74 1.36 2.20
N LEU A 69 5.71 2.07 2.64
CA LEU A 69 4.50 2.29 1.85
C LEU A 69 4.78 3.06 0.56
N ARG A 70 5.68 4.04 0.62
CA ARG A 70 6.08 4.80 -0.56
C ARG A 70 6.86 3.95 -1.55
N ASN A 71 7.80 3.13 -1.05
CA ASN A 71 8.58 2.23 -1.90
C ASN A 71 7.70 1.19 -2.59
N SER A 72 6.61 0.79 -1.94
CA SER A 72 5.64 -0.15 -2.50
C SER A 72 4.54 0.53 -3.32
N ARG A 73 4.66 1.83 -3.55
CA ARG A 73 3.72 2.63 -4.34
C ARG A 73 2.29 2.63 -3.78
N ILE A 74 2.17 2.43 -2.49
CA ILE A 74 0.87 2.47 -1.80
C ILE A 74 0.51 3.91 -1.47
N VAL A 75 1.50 4.74 -1.14
CA VAL A 75 1.32 6.17 -0.89
C VAL A 75 2.15 7.00 -1.87
N THR A 76 1.67 8.19 -2.14
CA THR A 76 2.37 9.22 -2.91
C THR A 76 2.59 10.43 -2.03
N THR A 77 3.48 11.33 -2.46
CA THR A 77 3.80 12.53 -1.71
C THR A 77 3.58 13.77 -2.55
N ARG A 78 3.13 14.84 -1.88
CA ARG A 78 3.02 16.16 -2.47
C ARG A 78 3.71 17.16 -1.56
N ARG A 79 4.47 18.07 -2.15
CA ARG A 79 5.06 19.15 -1.38
C ARG A 79 4.02 20.27 -1.20
N GLN A 80 3.75 20.61 0.05
CA GLN A 80 2.84 21.68 0.43
C GLN A 80 3.62 22.68 1.28
N ALA A 81 4.05 23.79 0.67
CA ALA A 81 4.92 24.75 1.32
C ALA A 81 6.21 24.08 1.80
N ARG A 82 6.44 23.98 3.11
CA ARG A 82 7.64 23.38 3.71
C ARG A 82 7.42 21.93 4.16
N GLU A 83 6.21 21.45 4.06
CA GLU A 83 5.84 20.13 4.54
C GLU A 83 5.54 19.20 3.39
N ILE A 84 5.64 17.90 3.65
CA ILE A 84 5.28 16.85 2.70
C ILE A 84 3.96 16.26 3.14
N GLN A 85 2.98 16.28 2.24
CA GLN A 85 1.69 15.66 2.44
C GLN A 85 1.70 14.27 1.82
N TYR A 86 1.20 13.29 2.54
CA TYR A 86 1.06 11.91 2.07
C TYR A 86 -0.38 11.64 1.67
N ASP A 87 -0.55 10.96 0.54
CA ASP A 87 -1.84 10.56 0.00
C ASP A 87 -1.80 9.09 -0.38
N LEU A 88 -2.95 8.44 -0.44
CA LEU A 88 -3.03 7.11 -1.03
C LEU A 88 -2.85 7.20 -2.54
N ALA A 89 -2.19 6.19 -3.12
CA ALA A 89 -1.99 6.14 -4.56
C ALA A 89 -3.31 5.98 -5.32
N ASP A 90 -4.25 5.21 -4.76
CA ASP A 90 -5.58 5.03 -5.33
C ASP A 90 -6.58 4.59 -4.25
N GLU A 91 -7.86 4.57 -4.62
CA GLU A 91 -8.94 4.22 -3.71
C GLU A 91 -9.04 2.72 -3.42
N HIS A 92 -8.51 1.87 -4.30
CA HIS A 92 -8.57 0.42 -4.11
C HIS A 92 -7.83 0.02 -2.84
N ILE A 93 -6.72 0.69 -2.54
CA ILE A 93 -5.93 0.43 -1.34
C ILE A 93 -6.78 0.68 -0.09
N ALA A 94 -7.54 1.77 -0.08
CA ALA A 94 -8.43 2.09 1.03
C ALA A 94 -9.46 0.97 1.23
N HIS A 95 -10.07 0.50 0.15
CA HIS A 95 -11.10 -0.55 0.22
C HIS A 95 -10.53 -1.85 0.78
N ILE A 96 -9.34 -2.26 0.33
CA ILE A 96 -8.68 -3.47 0.81
C ILE A 96 -8.47 -3.38 2.33
N VAL A 97 -7.91 -2.27 2.79
CA VAL A 97 -7.56 -2.10 4.21
C VAL A 97 -8.81 -1.95 5.07
N LEU A 98 -9.75 -1.11 4.66
CA LEU A 98 -10.96 -0.88 5.44
C LEU A 98 -11.81 -2.15 5.54
N ASP A 99 -11.90 -2.93 4.47
CA ASP A 99 -12.62 -4.20 4.48
C ASP A 99 -11.92 -5.22 5.38
N ALA A 100 -10.60 -5.28 5.35
CA ALA A 100 -9.84 -6.17 6.23
C ALA A 100 -10.05 -5.81 7.70
N ILE A 101 -10.01 -4.52 8.03
CA ILE A 101 -10.24 -4.04 9.40
C ILE A 101 -11.65 -4.41 9.85
N ARG A 102 -12.64 -4.14 9.01
CA ARG A 102 -14.04 -4.45 9.33
C ARG A 102 -14.23 -5.95 9.55
N HIS A 103 -13.71 -6.76 8.65
CA HIS A 103 -13.84 -8.21 8.74
C HIS A 103 -13.21 -8.75 10.03
N ALA A 104 -12.05 -8.23 10.40
CA ALA A 104 -11.34 -8.69 11.60
C ALA A 104 -12.07 -8.35 12.90
N GLN A 105 -12.98 -7.38 12.88
CA GLN A 105 -13.77 -6.96 14.05
C GLN A 105 -15.12 -7.69 14.17
N GLU A 106 -15.49 -8.46 13.15
CA GLU A 106 -16.75 -9.22 13.16
C GLU A 106 -16.68 -10.48 13.99
#